data_d4ead5eb08ae49486fe2fac474b9e465
#
_entry.id   d4ead5eb08ae49486fe2fac474b9e465
#
_cell.length_a   1.000
_cell.length_b   1.000
_cell.length_c   1.000
_cell.angle_alpha   90.00
_cell.angle_beta   90.00
_cell.angle_gamma   90.00
#
_symmetry.space_group_name_H-M   'P 1'
#
loop_
_entity.id
_entity.type
_entity.pdbx_description
1 polymer ?
#
loop_
_entity_poly.entity_id
_entity_poly.type
_entity_poly.pdbx_seq_one_letter_code
_entity_poly.pdbx_strand_id
1 'polypeptide(L)'
;MENKKQSCLNVKIMTLAIFALGILFAYYTPAIAADKDQAQGLVDRARVTLNEFIRDPNYSWVRENLNHVKGILIFPQIIKGGFIFGASGGTGVLLVRDEKTGNWSEPAFYSIGSVTFGLQAGGEAAEVVMLAWTQKAIDSLLSSSFKLGADASIAIGPVGAGAKAGADIPSVTADFISFSKSKGLYAGLNLEGAVVAVRGGLNSAYCGKDARPADIIVKNDCSNRGSDELQRTLKKAGS
;
A
#
# COMPACT_ATOMS: atom_id res chain seq x y z
N MET A 1 41.47 34.11 41.28
CA MET A 1 40.19 33.42 41.57
C MET A 1 39.28 33.24 40.35
N GLU A 2 39.41 34.05 39.32
CA GLU A 2 38.60 34.07 38.10
C GLU A 2 38.84 32.87 37.18
N ASN A 3 40.09 32.46 36.97
CA ASN A 3 40.48 31.35 36.10
C ASN A 3 39.89 29.98 36.54
N LYS A 4 39.65 29.78 37.83
CA LYS A 4 39.13 28.54 38.37
C LYS A 4 37.59 28.41 38.17
N LYS A 5 36.89 29.57 38.12
CA LYS A 5 35.45 29.62 37.81
C LYS A 5 35.19 29.34 36.33
N GLN A 6 36.04 29.85 35.43
CA GLN A 6 35.92 29.68 34.00
C GLN A 6 36.19 28.23 33.56
N SER A 7 37.19 27.57 34.18
CA SER A 7 37.46 26.16 33.97
C SER A 7 36.32 25.26 34.38
N CYS A 8 35.67 25.54 35.53
CA CYS A 8 34.55 24.76 36.04
C CYS A 8 33.27 24.93 35.16
N LEU A 9 33.07 26.13 34.58
CA LEU A 9 31.98 26.42 33.67
C LEU A 9 32.14 25.68 32.33
N ASN A 10 33.36 25.66 31.76
CA ASN A 10 33.67 24.97 30.51
C ASN A 10 33.49 23.45 30.64
N VAL A 11 33.88 22.85 31.78
CA VAL A 11 33.66 21.42 32.04
C VAL A 11 32.19 21.10 32.14
N LYS A 12 31.35 21.93 32.77
CA LYS A 12 29.89 21.72 32.85
C LYS A 12 29.20 21.84 31.49
N ILE A 13 29.61 22.78 30.65
CA ILE A 13 29.10 22.93 29.28
C ILE A 13 29.48 21.72 28.42
N MET A 14 30.70 21.23 28.55
CA MET A 14 31.18 20.05 27.79
C MET A 14 30.48 18.78 28.22
N THR A 15 30.21 18.56 29.51
CA THR A 15 29.41 17.43 30.00
C THR A 15 27.94 17.50 29.54
N LEU A 16 27.34 18.70 29.52
CA LEU A 16 25.97 18.87 29.03
C LEU A 16 25.85 18.58 27.52
N ALA A 17 26.87 19.01 26.74
CA ALA A 17 26.93 18.75 25.29
C ALA A 17 27.09 17.24 24.96
N ILE A 18 27.92 16.53 25.73
CA ILE A 18 28.10 15.07 25.57
C ILE A 18 26.81 14.31 25.95
N PHE A 19 26.11 14.76 26.99
CA PHE A 19 24.86 14.15 27.40
C PHE A 19 23.73 14.40 26.38
N ALA A 20 23.66 15.61 25.78
CA ALA A 20 22.72 15.95 24.72
C ALA A 20 23.01 15.16 23.43
N LEU A 21 24.29 14.95 23.08
CA LEU A 21 24.69 14.16 21.93
C LEU A 21 24.38 12.67 22.12
N GLY A 22 24.50 12.13 23.33
CA GLY A 22 24.14 10.76 23.69
C GLY A 22 22.64 10.50 23.59
N ILE A 23 21.80 11.49 23.93
CA ILE A 23 20.35 11.39 23.81
C ILE A 23 19.92 11.42 22.32
N LEU A 24 20.58 12.21 21.48
CA LEU A 24 20.29 12.21 20.02
C LEU A 24 20.62 10.87 19.36
N PHE A 25 21.68 10.18 19.78
CA PHE A 25 22.06 8.86 19.24
C PHE A 25 21.11 7.73 19.67
N ALA A 26 20.47 7.84 20.84
CA ALA A 26 19.55 6.83 21.35
C ALA A 26 18.20 6.79 20.57
N TYR A 27 17.86 7.84 19.83
CA TYR A 27 16.63 7.92 19.05
C TYR A 27 16.76 7.38 17.60
N TYR A 28 17.95 7.03 17.13
CA TYR A 28 18.17 6.62 15.73
C TYR A 28 18.05 5.11 15.46
N THR A 29 18.06 4.26 16.46
CA THR A 29 18.08 2.81 16.26
C THR A 29 16.72 2.07 16.24
N PRO A 30 15.60 2.59 16.77
CA PRO A 30 14.32 1.89 16.69
C PRO A 30 13.57 2.06 15.36
N ALA A 31 13.90 3.05 14.51
CA ALA A 31 13.12 3.37 13.32
C ALA A 31 13.15 2.23 12.26
N ILE A 32 14.30 1.62 12.00
CA ILE A 32 14.44 0.58 10.97
C ILE A 32 13.74 -0.73 11.36
N ALA A 33 13.83 -1.11 12.64
CA ALA A 33 13.15 -2.31 13.14
C ALA A 33 11.62 -2.11 13.13
N ALA A 34 11.13 -0.93 13.54
CA ALA A 34 9.72 -0.58 13.50
C ALA A 34 9.17 -0.58 12.06
N ASP A 35 9.93 -0.10 11.08
CA ASP A 35 9.54 -0.10 9.67
C ASP A 35 9.48 -1.52 9.09
N LYS A 36 10.38 -2.43 9.50
CA LYS A 36 10.35 -3.83 9.08
C LYS A 36 9.11 -4.56 9.62
N ASP A 37 8.82 -4.39 10.90
CA ASP A 37 7.63 -4.98 11.54
C ASP A 37 6.34 -4.38 10.95
N GLN A 38 6.35 -3.09 10.64
CA GLN A 38 5.24 -2.42 9.96
C GLN A 38 5.03 -3.00 8.56
N ALA A 39 6.10 -3.19 7.79
CA ALA A 39 6.04 -3.76 6.45
C ALA A 39 5.49 -5.19 6.49
N GLN A 40 6.02 -6.05 7.39
CA GLN A 40 5.51 -7.41 7.55
C GLN A 40 4.04 -7.41 8.00
N GLY A 41 3.69 -6.63 9.00
CA GLY A 41 2.30 -6.52 9.46
C GLY A 41 1.34 -6.03 8.36
N LEU A 42 1.83 -5.25 7.39
CA LEU A 42 1.02 -4.83 6.24
C LEU A 42 0.81 -5.99 5.25
N VAL A 43 1.84 -6.81 4.99
CA VAL A 43 1.74 -8.02 4.17
C VAL A 43 0.74 -9.00 4.77
N ASP A 44 0.80 -9.22 6.08
CA ASP A 44 -0.10 -10.12 6.79
C ASP A 44 -1.56 -9.64 6.72
N ARG A 45 -1.80 -8.35 6.93
CA ARG A 45 -3.14 -7.75 6.77
C ARG A 45 -3.64 -7.82 5.32
N ALA A 46 -2.76 -7.59 4.34
CA ALA A 46 -3.11 -7.71 2.93
C ALA A 46 -3.56 -9.14 2.58
N ARG A 47 -2.92 -10.16 3.14
CA ARG A 47 -3.33 -11.55 2.99
C ARG A 47 -4.73 -11.80 3.59
N VAL A 48 -5.02 -11.24 4.76
CA VAL A 48 -6.34 -11.36 5.40
C VAL A 48 -7.40 -10.71 4.51
N THR A 49 -7.19 -9.46 4.09
CA THR A 49 -8.08 -8.73 3.19
C THR A 49 -8.31 -9.50 1.88
N LEU A 50 -7.25 -9.99 1.23
CA LEU A 50 -7.38 -10.80 0.01
C LEU A 50 -8.28 -12.02 0.23
N ASN A 51 -8.07 -12.76 1.33
CA ASN A 51 -8.89 -13.93 1.65
C ASN A 51 -10.37 -13.56 1.86
N GLU A 52 -10.66 -12.41 2.45
CA GLU A 52 -12.04 -11.93 2.61
C GLU A 52 -12.70 -11.63 1.28
N PHE A 53 -11.99 -11.00 0.32
CA PHE A 53 -12.52 -10.76 -1.02
C PHE A 53 -12.71 -12.05 -1.82
N ILE A 54 -11.76 -13.00 -1.76
CA ILE A 54 -11.84 -14.26 -2.50
C ILE A 54 -13.00 -15.16 -2.01
N ARG A 55 -13.27 -15.13 -0.69
CA ARG A 55 -14.31 -15.98 -0.08
C ARG A 55 -15.71 -15.39 -0.16
N ASP A 56 -15.83 -14.09 -0.33
CA ASP A 56 -17.11 -13.41 -0.39
C ASP A 56 -17.75 -13.60 -1.78
N PRO A 57 -18.94 -14.24 -1.87
CA PRO A 57 -19.61 -14.47 -3.15
C PRO A 57 -19.93 -13.18 -3.92
N ASN A 58 -20.05 -12.03 -3.22
CA ASN A 58 -20.32 -10.76 -3.86
C ASN A 58 -19.12 -10.24 -4.67
N TYR A 59 -17.92 -10.72 -4.38
CA TYR A 59 -16.68 -10.37 -5.05
C TYR A 59 -16.10 -11.54 -5.86
N SER A 60 -16.93 -12.47 -6.32
CA SER A 60 -16.49 -13.65 -7.09
C SER A 60 -15.67 -13.27 -8.32
N TRP A 61 -15.97 -12.11 -8.92
CA TRP A 61 -15.25 -11.58 -10.06
C TRP A 61 -13.75 -11.36 -9.79
N VAL A 62 -13.37 -10.96 -8.58
CA VAL A 62 -11.95 -10.83 -8.19
C VAL A 62 -11.25 -12.17 -8.33
N ARG A 63 -11.80 -13.22 -7.75
CA ARG A 63 -11.24 -14.58 -7.79
C ARG A 63 -11.16 -15.12 -9.23
N GLU A 64 -12.22 -14.95 -9.99
CA GLU A 64 -12.35 -15.48 -11.35
C GLU A 64 -11.37 -14.83 -12.35
N ASN A 65 -10.86 -13.65 -12.01
CA ASN A 65 -9.98 -12.89 -12.91
C ASN A 65 -8.53 -12.74 -12.42
N LEU A 66 -8.15 -13.32 -11.28
CA LEU A 66 -6.80 -13.23 -10.75
C LEU A 66 -5.71 -13.78 -11.70
N ASN A 67 -6.06 -14.73 -12.56
CA ASN A 67 -5.14 -15.29 -13.55
C ASN A 67 -5.00 -14.44 -14.82
N HIS A 68 -5.86 -13.42 -14.98
CA HIS A 68 -5.86 -12.52 -16.15
C HIS A 68 -5.22 -11.16 -15.87
N VAL A 69 -5.04 -10.80 -14.59
CA VAL A 69 -4.47 -9.51 -14.22
C VAL A 69 -2.95 -9.55 -14.26
N LYS A 70 -2.35 -8.39 -14.50
CA LYS A 70 -0.89 -8.19 -14.46
C LYS A 70 -0.38 -7.95 -13.05
N GLY A 71 -1.22 -7.39 -12.16
CA GLY A 71 -0.85 -7.12 -10.78
C GLY A 71 -2.07 -6.86 -9.90
N ILE A 72 -1.83 -6.86 -8.60
CA ILE A 72 -2.84 -6.60 -7.57
C ILE A 72 -2.28 -5.66 -6.51
N LEU A 73 -3.02 -4.56 -6.24
CA LEU A 73 -2.76 -3.71 -5.08
C LEU A 73 -3.82 -4.00 -4.02
N ILE A 74 -3.37 -4.22 -2.81
CA ILE A 74 -4.23 -4.51 -1.67
C ILE A 74 -3.97 -3.45 -0.60
N PHE A 75 -5.00 -2.67 -0.29
CA PHE A 75 -5.01 -1.70 0.80
C PHE A 75 -5.90 -2.26 1.92
N PRO A 76 -5.32 -2.85 2.98
CA PRO A 76 -6.09 -3.47 4.06
C PRO A 76 -6.95 -2.46 4.82
N GLN A 77 -6.58 -1.19 4.75
CA GLN A 77 -7.33 -0.12 5.35
C GLN A 77 -7.05 1.21 4.65
N ILE A 78 -8.13 1.83 4.16
CA ILE A 78 -8.16 3.24 3.78
C ILE A 78 -9.11 3.93 4.75
N ILE A 79 -8.61 4.93 5.45
CA ILE A 79 -9.42 5.74 6.36
C ILE A 79 -9.82 7.01 5.63
N LYS A 80 -11.10 7.35 5.68
CA LYS A 80 -11.66 8.60 5.18
C LYS A 80 -12.29 9.35 6.34
N GLY A 81 -12.02 10.64 6.44
CA GLY A 81 -12.64 11.50 7.44
C GLY A 81 -12.75 12.93 6.95
N GLY A 82 -13.76 13.66 7.45
CA GLY A 82 -13.95 15.07 7.11
C GLY A 82 -15.29 15.61 7.52
N PHE A 83 -15.44 16.94 7.36
CA PHE A 83 -16.70 17.65 7.59
C PHE A 83 -17.09 18.52 6.38
N ILE A 84 -16.28 19.52 6.03
CA ILE A 84 -16.42 20.34 4.80
C ILE A 84 -15.32 19.97 3.82
N PHE A 85 -14.14 19.70 4.35
CA PHE A 85 -13.01 19.11 3.64
C PHE A 85 -12.83 17.71 4.15
N GLY A 86 -12.70 16.75 3.26
CA GLY A 86 -12.41 15.38 3.57
C GLY A 86 -11.02 14.99 3.07
N ALA A 87 -10.40 14.08 3.78
CA ALA A 87 -9.18 13.41 3.34
C ALA A 87 -9.35 11.91 3.48
N SER A 88 -8.76 11.15 2.58
CA SER A 88 -8.62 9.71 2.74
C SER A 88 -7.17 9.30 2.57
N GLY A 89 -6.78 8.23 3.26
CA GLY A 89 -5.43 7.72 3.13
C GLY A 89 -5.30 6.30 3.65
N GLY A 90 -4.34 5.58 3.07
CA GLY A 90 -4.03 4.22 3.46
C GLY A 90 -2.67 3.79 2.92
N THR A 91 -2.18 2.66 3.42
CA THR A 91 -0.97 2.00 2.92
C THR A 91 -1.32 0.59 2.49
N GLY A 92 -0.74 0.16 1.39
CA GLY A 92 -1.01 -1.14 0.79
C GLY A 92 0.22 -1.75 0.15
N VAL A 93 0.02 -2.94 -0.40
CA VAL A 93 1.05 -3.72 -1.08
C VAL A 93 0.64 -4.01 -2.53
N LEU A 94 1.61 -3.97 -3.42
CA LEU A 94 1.51 -4.39 -4.80
C LEU A 94 2.25 -5.72 -4.95
N LEU A 95 1.63 -6.68 -5.63
CA LEU A 95 2.29 -7.84 -6.20
C LEU A 95 1.99 -7.87 -7.71
N VAL A 96 3.00 -8.17 -8.51
CA VAL A 96 2.90 -8.28 -9.97
C VAL A 96 3.04 -9.74 -10.38
N ARG A 97 2.24 -10.17 -11.32
CA ARG A 97 2.24 -11.53 -11.83
C ARG A 97 3.17 -11.64 -13.02
N ASP A 98 4.05 -12.60 -12.97
CA ASP A 98 4.84 -13.01 -14.14
C ASP A 98 3.94 -13.80 -15.10
N GLU A 99 3.72 -13.28 -16.29
CA GLU A 99 2.81 -13.88 -17.29
C GLU A 99 3.30 -15.24 -17.80
N LYS A 100 4.62 -15.49 -17.75
CA LYS A 100 5.21 -16.73 -18.26
C LYS A 100 5.14 -17.87 -17.26
N THR A 101 5.39 -17.56 -15.99
CA THR A 101 5.46 -18.57 -14.92
C THR A 101 4.20 -18.64 -14.08
N GLY A 102 3.37 -17.59 -14.11
CA GLY A 102 2.22 -17.42 -13.24
C GLY A 102 2.57 -17.13 -11.78
N ASN A 103 3.83 -16.92 -11.47
CA ASN A 103 4.27 -16.59 -10.12
C ASN A 103 4.05 -15.09 -9.81
N TRP A 104 3.93 -14.78 -8.52
CA TRP A 104 3.77 -13.41 -8.04
C TRP A 104 5.09 -12.89 -7.49
N SER A 105 5.37 -11.61 -7.72
CA SER A 105 6.57 -10.93 -7.20
C SER A 105 6.56 -10.83 -5.68
N GLU A 106 7.70 -10.44 -5.11
CA GLU A 106 7.73 -9.87 -3.76
C GLU A 106 6.87 -8.61 -3.70
N PRO A 107 6.30 -8.26 -2.52
CA PRO A 107 5.46 -7.10 -2.37
C PRO A 107 6.27 -5.80 -2.42
N ALA A 108 5.78 -4.83 -3.19
CA ALA A 108 6.22 -3.44 -3.13
C ALA A 108 5.16 -2.59 -2.40
N PHE A 109 5.59 -1.61 -1.62
CA PHE A 109 4.74 -0.87 -0.70
C PHE A 109 4.38 0.50 -1.26
N TYR A 110 3.10 0.86 -1.13
CA TYR A 110 2.52 2.11 -1.63
C TYR A 110 1.62 2.75 -0.59
N SER A 111 1.48 4.06 -0.65
CA SER A 111 0.40 4.81 -0.01
C SER A 111 -0.59 5.25 -1.06
N ILE A 112 -1.85 5.39 -0.66
CA ILE A 112 -2.90 6.06 -1.43
C ILE A 112 -3.44 7.20 -0.60
N GLY A 113 -3.78 8.32 -1.24
CA GLY A 113 -4.37 9.47 -0.56
C GLY A 113 -5.20 10.31 -1.50
N SER A 114 -6.28 10.88 -0.99
CA SER A 114 -7.09 11.86 -1.70
C SER A 114 -7.61 12.93 -0.77
N VAL A 115 -7.88 14.12 -1.35
CA VAL A 115 -8.63 15.18 -0.68
C VAL A 115 -9.95 15.36 -1.42
N THR A 116 -11.03 15.50 -0.67
CA THR A 116 -12.38 15.69 -1.21
C THR A 116 -12.99 16.94 -0.62
N PHE A 117 -13.82 17.60 -1.42
CA PHE A 117 -14.59 18.75 -0.98
C PHE A 117 -16.07 18.36 -1.01
N GLY A 118 -16.79 18.54 0.10
CA GLY A 118 -18.22 18.24 0.18
C GLY A 118 -18.73 18.17 1.63
N LEU A 119 -20.03 18.41 1.78
CA LEU A 119 -20.73 18.36 3.06
C LEU A 119 -21.00 16.91 3.48
N GLN A 120 -19.98 16.18 3.89
CA GLN A 120 -20.11 14.82 4.44
C GLN A 120 -19.36 14.75 5.76
N ALA A 121 -20.11 14.86 6.87
CA ALA A 121 -19.55 14.62 8.19
C ALA A 121 -19.51 13.12 8.46
N GLY A 122 -18.32 12.60 8.81
CA GLY A 122 -18.18 11.22 9.21
C GLY A 122 -16.77 10.66 9.02
N GLY A 123 -16.57 9.49 9.59
CA GLY A 123 -15.39 8.66 9.38
C GLY A 123 -15.80 7.31 8.77
N GLU A 124 -15.06 6.84 7.81
CA GLU A 124 -15.25 5.55 7.15
C GLU A 124 -13.90 4.83 7.06
N ALA A 125 -13.92 3.51 7.22
CA ALA A 125 -12.78 2.66 6.95
C ALA A 125 -13.20 1.64 5.87
N ALA A 126 -12.36 1.49 4.85
CA ALA A 126 -12.61 0.54 3.76
C ALA A 126 -11.37 -0.29 3.49
N GLU A 127 -11.60 -1.56 3.14
CA GLU A 127 -10.63 -2.43 2.52
C GLU A 127 -10.76 -2.29 1.01
N VAL A 128 -9.63 -2.23 0.29
CA VAL A 128 -9.63 -2.06 -1.16
C VAL A 128 -8.69 -3.05 -1.81
N VAL A 129 -9.20 -3.70 -2.86
CA VAL A 129 -8.43 -4.50 -3.80
C VAL A 129 -8.52 -3.81 -5.16
N MET A 130 -7.38 -3.49 -5.77
CA MET A 130 -7.29 -2.95 -7.12
C MET A 130 -6.52 -3.92 -8.01
N LEU A 131 -7.12 -4.30 -9.12
CA LEU A 131 -6.53 -5.18 -10.12
C LEU A 131 -5.91 -4.33 -11.22
N ALA A 132 -4.59 -4.44 -11.43
CA ALA A 132 -3.88 -3.81 -12.53
C ALA A 132 -4.07 -4.66 -13.79
N TRP A 133 -4.82 -4.13 -14.75
CA TRP A 133 -5.27 -4.88 -15.92
C TRP A 133 -4.36 -4.68 -17.14
N THR A 134 -3.86 -3.47 -17.34
CA THR A 134 -3.05 -3.11 -18.51
C THR A 134 -1.56 -3.00 -18.19
N GLN A 135 -0.74 -3.01 -19.23
CA GLN A 135 0.69 -2.71 -19.06
C GLN A 135 0.90 -1.27 -18.56
N LYS A 136 0.06 -0.33 -19.02
CA LYS A 136 0.11 1.06 -18.55
C LYS A 136 -0.12 1.18 -17.03
N ALA A 137 -0.97 0.32 -16.44
CA ALA A 137 -1.12 0.25 -14.99
C ALA A 137 0.20 -0.12 -14.30
N ILE A 138 0.89 -1.14 -14.80
CA ILE A 138 2.20 -1.56 -14.27
C ILE A 138 3.24 -0.45 -14.43
N ASP A 139 3.31 0.18 -15.60
CA ASP A 139 4.25 1.27 -15.87
C ASP A 139 4.02 2.47 -14.94
N SER A 140 2.76 2.79 -14.65
CA SER A 140 2.38 3.82 -13.68
C SER A 140 2.86 3.46 -12.26
N LEU A 141 2.75 2.19 -11.87
CA LEU A 141 3.21 1.68 -10.58
C LEU A 141 4.73 1.68 -10.43
N LEU A 142 5.48 1.64 -11.53
CA LEU A 142 6.94 1.76 -11.49
C LEU A 142 7.42 3.21 -11.34
N SER A 143 6.54 4.20 -11.52
CA SER A 143 6.84 5.60 -11.24
C SER A 143 6.83 5.89 -9.72
N SER A 144 7.36 7.05 -9.32
CA SER A 144 7.38 7.45 -7.89
C SER A 144 5.98 7.72 -7.33
N SER A 145 5.09 8.23 -8.18
CA SER A 145 3.67 8.46 -7.88
C SER A 145 2.88 8.69 -9.16
N PHE A 146 1.58 8.43 -9.12
CA PHE A 146 0.63 8.71 -10.20
C PHE A 146 -0.76 9.00 -9.64
N LYS A 147 -1.61 9.65 -10.44
CA LYS A 147 -2.96 10.04 -10.09
C LYS A 147 -3.98 9.17 -10.83
N LEU A 148 -4.83 8.49 -10.08
CA LEU A 148 -5.93 7.69 -10.61
C LEU A 148 -6.96 8.60 -11.31
N GLY A 149 -7.44 8.17 -12.47
CA GLY A 149 -8.36 8.93 -13.31
C GLY A 149 -7.69 9.98 -14.22
N ALA A 150 -6.39 10.30 -13.98
CA ALA A 150 -5.63 11.22 -14.82
C ALA A 150 -4.48 10.51 -15.56
N ASP A 151 -3.55 9.93 -14.80
CA ASP A 151 -2.38 9.25 -15.38
C ASP A 151 -2.71 7.81 -15.79
N ALA A 152 -3.55 7.14 -14.99
CA ALA A 152 -4.07 5.81 -15.26
C ALA A 152 -5.57 5.76 -14.95
N SER A 153 -6.34 5.19 -15.87
CA SER A 153 -7.79 5.06 -15.72
C SER A 153 -8.17 4.04 -14.65
N ILE A 154 -9.28 4.29 -13.95
CA ILE A 154 -9.81 3.41 -12.92
C ILE A 154 -11.30 3.20 -13.11
N ALA A 155 -11.76 1.96 -12.94
CA ALA A 155 -13.17 1.61 -12.93
C ALA A 155 -13.52 0.88 -11.64
N ILE A 156 -14.79 0.96 -11.24
CA ILE A 156 -15.32 0.16 -10.14
C ILE A 156 -15.73 -1.19 -10.69
N GLY A 157 -15.24 -2.25 -10.07
CA GLY A 157 -15.55 -3.61 -10.45
C GLY A 157 -16.98 -4.03 -10.06
N PRO A 158 -17.55 -5.03 -10.74
CA PRO A 158 -18.90 -5.51 -10.47
C PRO A 158 -18.96 -6.22 -9.10
N VAL A 159 -20.05 -5.96 -8.35
CA VAL A 159 -20.30 -6.50 -7.01
C VAL A 159 -21.70 -7.11 -6.95
N GLY A 160 -21.86 -8.20 -6.20
CA GLY A 160 -23.16 -8.85 -5.99
C GLY A 160 -23.72 -9.58 -7.21
N ALA A 161 -25.02 -9.50 -7.42
CA ALA A 161 -25.70 -10.20 -8.52
C ALA A 161 -25.21 -9.76 -9.92
N GLY A 162 -24.73 -8.53 -10.05
CA GLY A 162 -24.14 -8.02 -11.28
C GLY A 162 -22.84 -8.72 -11.67
N ALA A 163 -22.11 -9.27 -10.71
CA ALA A 163 -20.90 -10.05 -10.97
C ALA A 163 -21.18 -11.40 -11.63
N LYS A 164 -22.37 -11.97 -11.39
CA LYS A 164 -22.77 -13.30 -11.91
C LYS A 164 -23.41 -13.25 -13.30
N ALA A 165 -23.90 -12.11 -13.72
CA ALA A 165 -24.70 -11.99 -14.92
C ALA A 165 -23.89 -11.89 -16.22
N GLY A 166 -22.57 -12.09 -16.19
CA GLY A 166 -21.74 -11.84 -17.38
C GLY A 166 -21.91 -10.39 -17.89
N ALA A 167 -22.29 -9.48 -16.97
CA ALA A 167 -22.43 -8.07 -17.30
C ALA A 167 -21.13 -7.69 -17.98
N ASP A 168 -21.24 -7.27 -19.24
CA ASP A 168 -20.12 -6.72 -19.98
C ASP A 168 -19.36 -5.79 -19.04
N ILE A 169 -18.15 -6.21 -18.69
CA ILE A 169 -17.25 -5.37 -17.91
C ILE A 169 -17.30 -4.03 -18.62
N PRO A 170 -17.63 -2.90 -17.92
CA PRO A 170 -17.63 -1.61 -18.58
C PRO A 170 -16.27 -1.49 -19.24
N SER A 171 -16.25 -1.72 -20.54
CA SER A 171 -15.09 -1.89 -21.42
C SER A 171 -13.78 -2.11 -20.67
N VAL A 172 -13.15 -3.25 -20.84
CA VAL A 172 -11.82 -3.64 -20.31
C VAL A 172 -10.70 -2.67 -20.75
N THR A 173 -11.03 -1.41 -20.90
CA THR A 173 -10.13 -0.30 -21.24
C THR A 173 -9.58 0.39 -20.00
N ALA A 174 -10.12 0.11 -18.80
CA ALA A 174 -9.60 0.69 -17.58
C ALA A 174 -8.25 0.06 -17.21
N ASP A 175 -7.29 0.90 -16.82
CA ASP A 175 -5.99 0.44 -16.37
C ASP A 175 -6.08 -0.30 -15.04
N PHE A 176 -6.97 0.20 -14.15
CA PHE A 176 -7.25 -0.41 -12.85
C PHE A 176 -8.74 -0.72 -12.68
N ILE A 177 -9.05 -1.85 -12.05
CA ILE A 177 -10.40 -2.21 -11.60
C ILE A 177 -10.37 -2.32 -10.08
N SER A 178 -11.17 -1.50 -9.41
CA SER A 178 -11.18 -1.40 -7.95
C SER A 178 -12.42 -2.05 -7.33
N PHE A 179 -12.19 -2.74 -6.24
CA PHE A 179 -13.22 -3.32 -5.37
C PHE A 179 -13.01 -2.78 -3.96
N SER A 180 -14.07 -2.32 -3.33
CA SER A 180 -14.02 -1.81 -1.96
C SER A 180 -15.05 -2.50 -1.08
N LYS A 181 -14.65 -2.76 0.16
CA LYS A 181 -15.51 -3.30 1.21
C LYS A 181 -15.43 -2.36 2.41
N SER A 182 -16.46 -1.54 2.59
CA SER A 182 -16.51 -0.62 3.71
C SER A 182 -17.13 -1.26 4.93
N LYS A 183 -16.57 -0.92 6.09
CA LYS A 183 -17.18 -1.16 7.39
C LYS A 183 -18.04 0.06 7.75
N GLY A 184 -19.23 0.19 7.10
CA GLY A 184 -20.13 1.32 7.30
C GLY A 184 -21.30 1.36 6.31
N LEU A 185 -22.12 2.41 6.38
CA LEU A 185 -23.38 2.56 5.62
C LEU A 185 -23.22 2.92 4.16
N TYR A 186 -22.01 3.12 3.64
CA TYR A 186 -21.76 3.53 2.25
C TYR A 186 -21.04 2.44 1.47
N ALA A 187 -21.69 1.94 0.43
CA ALA A 187 -21.10 1.04 -0.55
C ALA A 187 -20.34 1.85 -1.61
N GLY A 188 -19.02 1.71 -1.63
CA GLY A 188 -18.18 2.19 -2.73
C GLY A 188 -17.32 3.41 -2.41
N LEU A 189 -16.04 3.17 -2.17
CA LEU A 189 -15.03 4.23 -2.11
C LEU A 189 -14.67 4.64 -3.54
N ASN A 190 -14.97 5.89 -3.93
CA ASN A 190 -14.46 6.43 -5.19
C ASN A 190 -12.98 6.81 -5.00
N LEU A 191 -12.12 6.19 -5.80
CA LEU A 191 -10.67 6.42 -5.80
C LEU A 191 -10.21 7.34 -6.94
N GLU A 192 -11.13 7.82 -7.76
CA GLU A 192 -10.81 8.79 -8.82
C GLU A 192 -10.24 10.07 -8.22
N GLY A 193 -9.14 10.55 -8.76
CA GLY A 193 -8.40 11.68 -8.22
C GLY A 193 -7.45 11.37 -7.08
N ALA A 194 -7.44 10.13 -6.56
CA ALA A 194 -6.47 9.73 -5.55
C ALA A 194 -5.05 9.62 -6.13
N VAL A 195 -4.07 9.98 -5.32
CA VAL A 195 -2.64 9.82 -5.64
C VAL A 195 -2.14 8.52 -5.00
N VAL A 196 -1.53 7.68 -5.81
CA VAL A 196 -0.79 6.49 -5.37
C VAL A 196 0.70 6.82 -5.42
N ALA A 197 1.41 6.61 -4.32
CA ALA A 197 2.83 6.96 -4.18
C ALA A 197 3.63 5.84 -3.51
N VAL A 198 4.88 5.69 -3.95
CA VAL A 198 5.80 4.68 -3.44
C VAL A 198 6.18 4.95 -1.98
N ARG A 199 6.20 3.92 -1.15
CA ARG A 199 6.67 3.94 0.23
C ARG A 199 8.11 3.39 0.31
N GLY A 200 9.08 4.18 -0.19
CA GLY A 200 10.48 3.77 -0.28
C GLY A 200 11.07 3.25 1.04
N GLY A 201 10.75 3.88 2.18
CA GLY A 201 11.20 3.40 3.50
C GLY A 201 10.71 1.99 3.83
N LEU A 202 9.44 1.66 3.55
CA LEU A 202 8.90 0.32 3.76
C LEU A 202 9.49 -0.71 2.77
N ASN A 203 9.72 -0.31 1.51
CA ASN A 203 10.39 -1.16 0.52
C ASN A 203 11.79 -1.54 1.00
N SER A 204 12.58 -0.55 1.40
CA SER A 204 13.94 -0.76 1.88
C SER A 204 13.98 -1.58 3.17
N ALA A 205 13.09 -1.32 4.11
CA ALA A 205 13.01 -2.06 5.37
C ALA A 205 12.62 -3.53 5.16
N TYR A 206 11.67 -3.79 4.23
CA TYR A 206 11.23 -5.14 3.91
C TYR A 206 12.29 -5.95 3.18
N CYS A 207 12.99 -5.34 2.23
CA CYS A 207 14.05 -5.99 1.45
C CYS A 207 15.41 -6.04 2.19
N GLY A 208 15.56 -5.30 3.30
CA GLY A 208 16.82 -5.21 4.04
C GLY A 208 17.93 -4.43 3.34
N LYS A 209 17.59 -3.69 2.26
CA LYS A 209 18.49 -2.85 1.46
C LYS A 209 17.66 -1.78 0.76
N ASP A 210 18.32 -0.73 0.22
CA ASP A 210 17.62 0.26 -0.61
C ASP A 210 16.99 -0.43 -1.81
N ALA A 211 15.66 -0.27 -1.97
CA ALA A 211 14.90 -0.96 -2.99
C ALA A 211 13.74 -0.09 -3.50
N ARG A 212 13.70 0.09 -4.81
CA ARG A 212 12.58 0.73 -5.52
C ARG A 212 11.65 -0.34 -6.06
N PRO A 213 10.41 -0.02 -6.43
CA PRO A 213 9.48 -0.98 -7.04
C PRO A 213 10.07 -1.74 -8.23
N ALA A 214 10.83 -1.07 -9.10
CA ALA A 214 11.49 -1.71 -10.23
C ALA A 214 12.54 -2.76 -9.82
N ASP A 215 13.24 -2.55 -8.70
CA ASP A 215 14.23 -3.50 -8.18
C ASP A 215 13.52 -4.75 -7.63
N ILE A 216 12.35 -4.56 -6.99
CA ILE A 216 11.54 -5.64 -6.40
C ILE A 216 10.81 -6.44 -7.50
N ILE A 217 10.11 -5.74 -8.39
CA ILE A 217 9.13 -6.32 -9.32
C ILE A 217 9.81 -6.80 -10.62
N VAL A 218 10.74 -5.99 -11.18
CA VAL A 218 11.33 -6.26 -12.49
C VAL A 218 12.63 -7.04 -12.36
N LYS A 219 13.50 -6.63 -11.43
CA LYS A 219 14.80 -7.28 -11.23
C LYS A 219 14.75 -8.49 -10.30
N ASN A 220 13.65 -8.67 -9.54
CA ASN A 220 13.51 -9.69 -8.49
C ASN A 220 14.65 -9.63 -7.47
N ASP A 221 15.11 -8.42 -7.15
CA ASP A 221 16.25 -8.16 -6.26
C ASP A 221 15.83 -7.95 -4.80
N CYS A 222 14.74 -8.58 -4.40
CA CYS A 222 14.21 -8.66 -3.05
C CYS A 222 13.79 -10.10 -2.78
N SER A 223 14.08 -10.64 -1.61
CA SER A 223 13.64 -11.98 -1.20
C SER A 223 13.32 -11.96 0.28
N ASN A 224 12.07 -12.23 0.62
CA ASN A 224 11.61 -12.27 1.99
C ASN A 224 10.49 -13.30 2.16
N ARG A 225 10.74 -14.33 2.98
CA ARG A 225 9.75 -15.40 3.25
C ARG A 225 8.45 -14.91 3.88
N GLY A 226 8.41 -13.67 4.36
CA GLY A 226 7.21 -13.07 4.92
C GLY A 226 6.06 -12.92 3.94
N SER A 227 6.32 -12.95 2.61
CA SER A 227 5.30 -12.89 1.56
C SER A 227 4.80 -14.25 1.07
N ASP A 228 5.46 -15.36 1.42
CA ASP A 228 5.18 -16.71 0.89
C ASP A 228 3.69 -17.09 1.00
N GLU A 229 3.05 -16.76 2.12
CA GLU A 229 1.64 -17.09 2.35
C GLU A 229 0.70 -16.24 1.46
N LEU A 230 1.02 -14.97 1.26
CA LEU A 230 0.24 -14.09 0.38
C LEU A 230 0.37 -14.53 -1.07
N GLN A 231 1.59 -14.84 -1.52
CA GLN A 231 1.86 -15.35 -2.88
C GLN A 231 1.16 -16.69 -3.13
N ARG A 232 1.21 -17.63 -2.15
CA ARG A 232 0.48 -18.90 -2.23
C ARG A 232 -1.03 -18.71 -2.30
N THR A 233 -1.58 -17.75 -1.54
CA THR A 233 -3.00 -17.42 -1.59
C THR A 233 -3.41 -16.93 -2.97
N LEU A 234 -2.64 -16.01 -3.56
CA LEU A 234 -2.87 -15.49 -4.91
C LEU A 234 -2.79 -16.60 -5.97
N LYS A 235 -1.76 -17.44 -5.90
CA LYS A 235 -1.57 -18.54 -6.85
C LYS A 235 -2.72 -19.56 -6.78
N LYS A 236 -3.14 -19.93 -5.57
CA LYS A 236 -4.25 -20.88 -5.37
C LYS A 236 -5.60 -20.30 -5.79
N ALA A 237 -5.81 -19.02 -5.63
CA ALA A 237 -7.07 -18.38 -6.00
C ALA A 237 -7.21 -18.15 -7.51
N GLY A 238 -6.08 -18.03 -8.24
CA GLY A 238 -6.04 -17.89 -9.70
C GLY A 238 -5.88 -19.23 -10.45
N SER A 239 -5.84 -20.38 -9.77
CA SER A 239 -5.84 -21.71 -10.38
C SER A 239 -7.23 -22.34 -10.30
#